data_25d64749be3c67a984bc6e2bcf5c1528
#
_entry.id   25d64749be3c67a984bc6e2bcf5c1528
#
_cell.length_a   1.000
_cell.length_b   1.000
_cell.length_c   1.000
_cell.angle_alpha   90.00
_cell.angle_beta   90.00
_cell.angle_gamma   90.00
#
_symmetry.space_group_name_H-M   'P 1'
#
loop_
_entity.id
_entity.type
_entity.pdbx_description
1 polymer ?
#
loop_
_entity_poly.entity_id
_entity_poly.type
_entity_poly.pdbx_seq_one_letter_code
_entity_poly.pdbx_strand_id
1 'polypeptide(L)'
;MANGYVKNIKEIPVLFEKSSRAKNIGIRIKHNGDVRVAVPHFSTYKYAEKIALERIDWIRYKKAEMNVKTESLKEKIKDLKPINEKEAKDLLKNRLKELSEIYGFKYNRVFIRIQKTRWGSCSAQNNINLNINLVRVSNKLQDYVILHELVHTKVKNHSFEFWNMLNEYVDDARKCDGKLKQYGLILF
;
A
#
# COMPACT_ATOMS: atom_id res chain seq x y z
N MET A 1 6.62 -25.08 0.21
CA MET A 1 7.76 -24.31 0.76
C MET A 1 8.30 -23.44 -0.34
N ALA A 2 8.50 -22.15 -0.11
CA ALA A 2 9.02 -21.24 -1.13
C ALA A 2 10.49 -21.60 -1.40
N ASN A 3 10.77 -22.18 -2.59
CA ASN A 3 12.13 -22.48 -3.04
C ASN A 3 12.81 -21.18 -3.49
N GLY A 4 13.45 -20.49 -2.58
CA GLY A 4 14.17 -19.25 -2.84
C GLY A 4 15.47 -19.17 -2.05
N TYR A 5 16.41 -18.36 -2.52
CA TYR A 5 17.67 -18.08 -1.85
C TYR A 5 18.06 -16.61 -2.03
N VAL A 6 18.86 -16.11 -1.10
CA VAL A 6 19.41 -14.76 -1.17
C VAL A 6 20.86 -14.82 -1.68
N LYS A 7 21.17 -13.96 -2.66
CA LYS A 7 22.52 -13.79 -3.19
C LYS A 7 22.86 -12.30 -3.26
N ASN A 8 24.10 -11.96 -2.88
CA ASN A 8 24.61 -10.59 -3.06
C ASN A 8 25.03 -10.38 -4.51
N ILE A 9 24.40 -9.40 -5.18
CA ILE A 9 24.77 -8.94 -6.52
C ILE A 9 25.39 -7.54 -6.36
N LYS A 10 26.71 -7.43 -6.52
CA LYS A 10 27.45 -6.19 -6.27
C LYS A 10 27.01 -5.51 -4.95
N GLU A 11 27.11 -6.25 -3.85
CA GLU A 11 26.79 -5.83 -2.46
C GLU A 11 25.30 -5.62 -2.15
N ILE A 12 24.42 -5.82 -3.12
CA ILE A 12 22.98 -5.73 -2.89
C ILE A 12 22.44 -7.15 -2.64
N PRO A 13 21.82 -7.43 -1.47
CA PRO A 13 21.15 -8.68 -1.23
C PRO A 13 19.89 -8.78 -2.11
N VAL A 14 19.82 -9.83 -2.91
CA VAL A 14 18.72 -10.09 -3.85
C VAL A 14 18.12 -11.46 -3.53
N LEU A 15 16.83 -11.50 -3.25
CA LEU A 15 16.07 -12.73 -3.05
C LEU A 15 15.58 -13.26 -4.40
N PHE A 16 16.01 -14.44 -4.77
CA PHE A 16 15.54 -15.17 -5.96
C PHE A 16 14.51 -16.22 -5.55
N GLU A 17 13.31 -16.16 -6.10
CA GLU A 17 12.24 -17.10 -5.77
C GLU A 17 11.56 -17.63 -7.04
N LYS A 18 11.30 -18.94 -7.09
CA LYS A 18 10.46 -19.54 -8.14
C LYS A 18 9.02 -19.05 -8.01
N SER A 19 8.42 -18.73 -9.15
CA SER A 19 7.05 -18.23 -9.21
C SER A 19 6.27 -18.92 -10.33
N SER A 20 5.22 -19.64 -9.95
CA SER A 20 4.29 -20.29 -10.90
C SER A 20 3.48 -19.30 -11.74
N ARG A 21 3.32 -18.06 -11.22
CA ARG A 21 2.57 -17.01 -11.92
C ARG A 21 3.44 -16.16 -12.84
N ALA A 22 4.76 -16.20 -12.68
CA ALA A 22 5.67 -15.39 -13.48
C ALA A 22 5.85 -16.02 -14.87
N LYS A 23 5.56 -15.27 -15.91
CA LYS A 23 5.85 -15.60 -17.31
C LYS A 23 7.24 -15.14 -17.75
N ASN A 24 7.79 -14.11 -17.08
CA ASN A 24 9.11 -13.55 -17.32
C ASN A 24 9.84 -13.33 -15.99
N ILE A 25 11.17 -13.18 -16.04
CA ILE A 25 11.95 -12.77 -14.87
C ILE A 25 11.56 -11.35 -14.50
N GLY A 26 11.01 -11.17 -13.30
CA GLY A 26 10.56 -9.87 -12.81
C GLY A 26 11.39 -9.41 -11.61
N ILE A 27 12.00 -8.24 -11.69
CA ILE A 27 12.70 -7.61 -10.56
C ILE A 27 11.75 -6.65 -9.88
N ARG A 28 11.57 -6.82 -8.58
CA ARG A 28 10.74 -5.92 -7.74
C ARG A 28 11.55 -5.47 -6.53
N ILE A 29 11.54 -4.18 -6.28
CA ILE A 29 12.04 -3.61 -5.03
C ILE A 29 10.84 -3.42 -4.12
N LYS A 30 10.90 -4.09 -2.95
CA LYS A 30 9.87 -3.92 -1.92
C LYS A 30 10.03 -2.55 -1.26
N HIS A 31 8.99 -2.11 -0.60
CA HIS A 31 8.98 -0.81 0.06
C HIS A 31 10.05 -0.65 1.17
N ASN A 32 10.43 -1.74 1.82
CA ASN A 32 11.54 -1.76 2.78
C ASN A 32 12.94 -1.78 2.14
N GLY A 33 13.04 -1.63 0.82
CA GLY A 33 14.29 -1.66 0.07
C GLY A 33 14.80 -3.05 -0.31
N ASP A 34 14.13 -4.15 0.09
CA ASP A 34 14.48 -5.51 -0.31
C ASP A 34 14.27 -5.71 -1.80
N VAL A 35 15.25 -6.33 -2.45
CA VAL A 35 15.17 -6.68 -3.86
C VAL A 35 14.74 -8.14 -4.00
N ARG A 36 13.64 -8.37 -4.72
CA ARG A 36 13.12 -9.69 -5.04
C ARG A 36 13.09 -9.91 -6.54
N VAL A 37 13.58 -11.07 -6.97
CA VAL A 37 13.53 -11.54 -8.35
C VAL A 37 12.59 -12.76 -8.43
N ALA A 38 11.48 -12.58 -9.14
CA ALA A 38 10.57 -13.69 -9.46
C ALA A 38 11.09 -14.43 -10.67
N VAL A 39 11.40 -15.72 -10.47
CA VAL A 39 11.98 -16.60 -11.49
C VAL A 39 10.92 -17.58 -11.98
N PRO A 40 10.52 -17.56 -13.27
CA PRO A 40 9.60 -18.55 -13.84
C PRO A 40 10.12 -19.98 -13.62
N HIS A 41 9.22 -20.96 -13.52
CA HIS A 41 9.62 -22.37 -13.30
C HIS A 41 10.52 -22.92 -14.41
N PHE A 42 10.30 -22.49 -15.65
CA PHE A 42 11.09 -22.91 -16.81
C PHE A 42 12.44 -22.20 -16.96
N SER A 43 12.69 -21.14 -16.19
CA SER A 43 13.95 -20.37 -16.24
C SER A 43 14.90 -20.81 -15.12
N THR A 44 16.20 -20.74 -15.37
CA THR A 44 17.23 -21.09 -14.37
C THR A 44 17.52 -19.93 -13.44
N TYR A 45 17.95 -20.22 -12.23
CA TYR A 45 18.43 -19.20 -11.30
C TYR A 45 19.66 -18.43 -11.84
N LYS A 46 20.60 -19.18 -12.48
CA LYS A 46 21.80 -18.58 -13.08
C LYS A 46 21.45 -17.53 -14.15
N TYR A 47 20.41 -17.77 -14.94
CA TYR A 47 19.93 -16.79 -15.90
C TYR A 47 19.28 -15.58 -15.22
N ALA A 48 18.52 -15.80 -14.17
CA ALA A 48 17.91 -14.72 -13.38
C ALA A 48 18.98 -13.83 -12.68
N GLU A 49 20.07 -14.42 -12.18
CA GLU A 49 21.21 -13.71 -11.63
C GLU A 49 21.89 -12.81 -12.68
N LYS A 50 22.08 -13.33 -13.91
CA LYS A 50 22.62 -12.54 -15.02
C LYS A 50 21.74 -11.32 -15.30
N ILE A 51 20.43 -11.50 -15.41
CA ILE A 51 19.47 -10.39 -15.61
C ILE A 51 19.52 -9.39 -14.46
N ALA A 52 19.61 -9.87 -13.20
CA ALA A 52 19.72 -8.97 -12.04
C ALA A 52 21.03 -8.16 -12.08
N LEU A 53 22.15 -8.77 -12.50
CA LEU A 53 23.43 -8.10 -12.67
C LEU A 53 23.38 -7.04 -13.78
N GLU A 54 22.79 -7.34 -14.93
CA GLU A 54 22.59 -6.40 -16.04
C GLU A 54 21.72 -5.20 -15.64
N ARG A 55 20.82 -5.38 -14.69
CA ARG A 55 19.92 -4.34 -14.18
C ARG A 55 20.38 -3.70 -12.86
N ILE A 56 21.63 -3.93 -12.45
CA ILE A 56 22.11 -3.51 -11.13
C ILE A 56 22.07 -1.98 -10.93
N ASP A 57 22.38 -1.21 -11.96
CA ASP A 57 22.37 0.25 -11.87
C ASP A 57 20.95 0.79 -11.77
N TRP A 58 19.99 0.18 -12.45
CA TRP A 58 18.58 0.48 -12.28
C TRP A 58 18.10 0.13 -10.87
N ILE A 59 18.54 -1.00 -10.30
CA ILE A 59 18.21 -1.39 -8.92
C ILE A 59 18.78 -0.35 -7.93
N ARG A 60 20.04 0.06 -8.11
CA ARG A 60 20.67 1.08 -7.27
C ARG A 60 19.92 2.41 -7.33
N TYR A 61 19.64 2.88 -8.54
CA TYR A 61 18.88 4.10 -8.76
C TYR A 61 17.51 4.07 -8.05
N LYS A 62 16.76 2.99 -8.25
CA LYS A 62 15.43 2.85 -7.64
C LYS A 62 15.48 2.74 -6.12
N LYS A 63 16.47 2.06 -5.55
CA LYS A 63 16.68 2.04 -4.09
C LYS A 63 17.01 3.43 -3.55
N ALA A 64 17.88 4.17 -4.20
CA ALA A 64 18.22 5.54 -3.79
C ALA A 64 17.00 6.47 -3.86
N GLU A 65 16.23 6.42 -4.96
CA GLU A 65 14.98 7.18 -5.10
C GLU A 65 13.99 6.88 -3.97
N MET A 66 13.84 5.60 -3.61
CA MET A 66 12.95 5.20 -2.52
C MET A 66 13.46 5.68 -1.16
N ASN A 67 14.76 5.58 -0.90
CA ASN A 67 15.35 6.04 0.36
C ASN A 67 15.15 7.55 0.55
N VAL A 68 15.40 8.37 -0.48
CA VAL A 68 15.16 9.83 -0.42
C VAL A 68 13.69 10.13 -0.09
N LYS A 69 12.75 9.45 -0.75
CA LYS A 69 11.32 9.63 -0.46
C LYS A 69 10.96 9.21 0.97
N THR A 70 11.53 8.10 1.43
CA THR A 70 11.27 7.58 2.78
C THR A 70 11.83 8.51 3.85
N GLU A 71 13.06 9.01 3.69
CA GLU A 71 13.66 9.96 4.63
C GLU A 71 12.88 11.29 4.66
N SER A 72 12.50 11.85 3.52
CA SER A 72 11.65 13.05 3.45
C SER A 72 10.30 12.87 4.17
N LEU A 73 9.74 11.66 4.13
CA LEU A 73 8.50 11.36 4.85
C LEU A 73 8.75 11.16 6.34
N LYS A 74 9.84 10.50 6.74
CA LYS A 74 10.24 10.35 8.16
C LYS A 74 10.44 11.70 8.82
N GLU A 75 11.09 12.64 8.16
CA GLU A 75 11.24 14.02 8.64
C GLU A 75 9.88 14.65 8.94
N LYS A 76 8.91 14.51 8.01
CA LYS A 76 7.55 15.07 8.17
C LYS A 76 6.77 14.48 9.34
N ILE A 77 7.10 13.25 9.78
CA ILE A 77 6.39 12.58 10.86
C ILE A 77 7.17 12.57 12.18
N LYS A 78 8.44 12.99 12.17
CA LYS A 78 9.30 13.01 13.36
C LYS A 78 8.71 13.83 14.51
N ASP A 79 8.05 14.93 14.18
CA ASP A 79 7.46 15.86 15.14
C ASP A 79 5.95 15.63 15.36
N LEU A 80 5.41 14.48 14.91
CA LEU A 80 4.00 14.19 15.09
C LEU A 80 3.68 13.96 16.57
N LYS A 81 2.82 14.82 17.11
CA LYS A 81 2.29 14.70 18.48
C LYS A 81 1.59 13.32 18.68
N PRO A 82 1.54 12.82 19.91
CA PRO A 82 0.71 11.66 20.23
C PRO A 82 -0.72 11.86 19.74
N ILE A 83 -1.35 10.80 19.23
CA ILE A 83 -2.75 10.86 18.79
C ILE A 83 -3.64 10.92 20.04
N ASN A 84 -4.48 11.94 20.15
CA ASN A 84 -5.62 11.88 21.04
C ASN A 84 -6.63 10.89 20.43
N GLU A 85 -6.69 9.69 21.01
CA GLU A 85 -7.50 8.58 20.45
C GLU A 85 -8.99 8.93 20.37
N LYS A 86 -9.53 9.65 21.37
CA LYS A 86 -10.95 10.01 21.39
C LYS A 86 -11.26 10.97 20.23
N GLU A 87 -10.52 12.06 20.12
CA GLU A 87 -10.70 13.05 19.04
C GLU A 87 -10.53 12.43 17.65
N ALA A 88 -9.50 11.60 17.50
CA ALA A 88 -9.23 10.91 16.24
C ALA A 88 -10.35 9.94 15.85
N LYS A 89 -10.89 9.19 16.82
CA LYS A 89 -12.02 8.28 16.59
C LYS A 89 -13.28 9.04 16.19
N ASP A 90 -13.56 10.14 16.85
CA ASP A 90 -14.74 10.97 16.57
C ASP A 90 -14.60 11.65 15.19
N LEU A 91 -13.43 12.22 14.88
CA LEU A 91 -13.15 12.83 13.59
C LEU A 91 -13.38 11.83 12.43
N LEU A 92 -12.76 10.65 12.50
CA LEU A 92 -12.84 9.66 11.42
C LEU A 92 -14.25 9.09 11.27
N LYS A 93 -14.99 8.88 12.37
CA LYS A 93 -16.38 8.42 12.33
C LYS A 93 -17.29 9.47 11.70
N ASN A 94 -17.15 10.74 12.13
CA ASN A 94 -17.93 11.83 11.60
C ASN A 94 -17.67 12.03 10.11
N ARG A 95 -16.39 11.99 9.67
CA ARG A 95 -16.04 12.13 8.27
C ARG A 95 -16.57 10.97 7.42
N LEU A 96 -16.51 9.73 7.91
CA LEU A 96 -17.11 8.57 7.23
C LEU A 96 -18.62 8.74 7.10
N LYS A 97 -19.31 9.17 8.17
CA LYS A 97 -20.76 9.43 8.15
C LYS A 97 -21.10 10.50 7.11
N GLU A 98 -20.41 11.64 7.14
CA GLU A 98 -20.59 12.73 6.20
C GLU A 98 -20.44 12.28 4.73
N LEU A 99 -19.34 11.60 4.39
CA LEU A 99 -19.11 11.12 3.03
C LEU A 99 -20.13 10.05 2.61
N SER A 100 -20.57 9.20 3.55
CA SER A 100 -21.62 8.20 3.25
C SER A 100 -22.97 8.84 2.95
N GLU A 101 -23.31 9.94 3.63
CA GLU A 101 -24.55 10.71 3.40
C GLU A 101 -24.47 11.48 2.06
N ILE A 102 -23.36 12.17 1.79
CA ILE A 102 -23.16 12.93 0.54
C ILE A 102 -23.29 12.03 -0.69
N TYR A 103 -22.68 10.84 -0.65
CA TYR A 103 -22.61 9.95 -1.84
C TYR A 103 -23.60 8.77 -1.79
N GLY A 104 -24.50 8.74 -0.82
CA GLY A 104 -25.57 7.74 -0.71
C GLY A 104 -25.07 6.31 -0.43
N PHE A 105 -23.94 6.15 0.26
CA PHE A 105 -23.43 4.84 0.67
C PHE A 105 -24.10 4.37 1.96
N LYS A 106 -24.33 3.05 2.06
CA LYS A 106 -24.84 2.42 3.28
C LYS A 106 -23.80 1.45 3.83
N TYR A 107 -23.46 1.59 5.10
CA TYR A 107 -22.59 0.67 5.84
C TYR A 107 -23.29 0.21 7.12
N ASN A 108 -22.80 -0.88 7.74
CA ASN A 108 -23.43 -1.41 8.96
C ASN A 108 -22.79 -0.77 10.23
N ARG A 109 -21.52 -1.06 10.50
CA ARG A 109 -20.80 -0.56 11.68
C ARG A 109 -19.46 0.00 11.28
N VAL A 110 -18.96 1.00 12.04
CA VAL A 110 -17.60 1.51 11.87
C VAL A 110 -16.76 1.28 13.12
N PHE A 111 -15.53 0.82 12.92
CA PHE A 111 -14.55 0.62 13.96
C PHE A 111 -13.28 1.38 13.62
N ILE A 112 -12.74 2.15 14.58
CA ILE A 112 -11.43 2.78 14.45
C ILE A 112 -10.44 1.97 15.27
N ARG A 113 -9.37 1.48 14.61
CA ARG A 113 -8.41 0.56 15.20
C ARG A 113 -6.97 0.98 14.91
N ILE A 114 -6.04 0.56 15.76
CA ILE A 114 -4.61 0.60 15.45
C ILE A 114 -4.29 -0.66 14.65
N GLN A 115 -3.91 -0.49 13.39
CA GLN A 115 -3.55 -1.60 12.49
C GLN A 115 -2.13 -1.38 11.94
N LYS A 116 -1.38 -2.48 11.76
CA LYS A 116 0.03 -2.45 11.31
C LYS A 116 0.22 -2.72 9.81
N THR A 117 -0.85 -2.97 9.04
CA THR A 117 -0.71 -3.45 7.66
C THR A 117 -1.67 -2.83 6.66
N ARG A 118 -2.67 -2.07 7.12
CA ARG A 118 -3.71 -1.52 6.24
C ARG A 118 -4.31 -0.23 6.78
N TRP A 119 -4.81 0.60 5.87
CA TRP A 119 -5.47 1.87 6.20
C TRP A 119 -6.94 1.69 6.53
N GLY A 120 -7.59 0.70 5.91
CA GLY A 120 -8.97 0.36 6.14
C GLY A 120 -9.31 -1.06 5.71
N SER A 121 -10.54 -1.47 5.93
CA SER A 121 -11.15 -2.68 5.38
C SER A 121 -12.67 -2.65 5.49
N CYS A 122 -13.37 -3.20 4.49
CA CYS A 122 -14.79 -3.43 4.51
C CYS A 122 -15.08 -4.93 4.52
N SER A 123 -15.88 -5.40 5.50
CA SER A 123 -16.29 -6.81 5.57
C SER A 123 -17.40 -7.15 4.57
N ALA A 124 -17.70 -8.46 4.42
CA ALA A 124 -18.84 -8.91 3.63
C ALA A 124 -20.18 -8.35 4.14
N GLN A 125 -20.30 -8.11 5.47
CA GLN A 125 -21.46 -7.50 6.10
C GLN A 125 -21.44 -5.97 6.10
N ASN A 126 -20.60 -5.33 5.30
CA ASN A 126 -20.46 -3.87 5.22
C ASN A 126 -20.02 -3.20 6.55
N ASN A 127 -19.31 -3.93 7.41
CA ASN A 127 -18.64 -3.29 8.54
C ASN A 127 -17.32 -2.68 8.06
N ILE A 128 -17.11 -1.40 8.36
CA ILE A 128 -15.91 -0.65 7.97
C ILE A 128 -14.96 -0.55 9.15
N ASN A 129 -13.68 -0.87 8.92
CA ASN A 129 -12.61 -0.60 9.86
C ASN A 129 -11.71 0.47 9.24
N LEU A 130 -11.36 1.50 10.01
CA LEU A 130 -10.39 2.54 9.63
C LEU A 130 -9.21 2.54 10.60
N ASN A 131 -8.02 2.77 10.07
CA ASN A 131 -6.83 2.90 10.89
C ASN A 131 -6.78 4.29 11.53
N ILE A 132 -6.52 4.37 12.82
CA ILE A 132 -6.43 5.64 13.54
C ILE A 132 -5.32 6.55 12.98
N ASN A 133 -4.26 5.98 12.40
CA ASN A 133 -3.19 6.74 11.76
C ASN A 133 -3.64 7.55 10.53
N LEU A 134 -4.88 7.39 10.07
CA LEU A 134 -5.45 8.25 9.03
C LEU A 134 -5.44 9.72 9.43
N VAL A 135 -5.53 10.06 10.71
CA VAL A 135 -5.43 11.46 11.16
C VAL A 135 -4.06 12.09 10.93
N ARG A 136 -3.06 11.30 10.56
CA ARG A 136 -1.68 11.73 10.26
C ARG A 136 -1.42 12.01 8.79
N VAL A 137 -2.38 11.73 7.92
CA VAL A 137 -2.29 12.02 6.48
C VAL A 137 -3.23 13.18 6.13
N SER A 138 -3.07 13.76 4.94
CA SER A 138 -3.92 14.88 4.50
C SER A 138 -5.39 14.45 4.37
N ASN A 139 -6.32 15.41 4.53
CA ASN A 139 -7.75 15.18 4.39
C ASN A 139 -8.09 14.49 3.06
N LYS A 140 -7.44 14.89 1.95
CA LYS A 140 -7.61 14.24 0.64
C LYS A 140 -7.29 12.73 0.68
N LEU A 141 -6.27 12.31 1.43
CA LEU A 141 -5.91 10.91 1.57
C LEU A 141 -6.81 10.17 2.58
N GLN A 142 -7.30 10.87 3.62
CA GLN A 142 -8.33 10.33 4.51
C GLN A 142 -9.61 10.02 3.74
N ASP A 143 -10.10 11.00 2.98
CA ASP A 143 -11.31 10.86 2.16
C ASP A 143 -11.17 9.74 1.14
N TYR A 144 -10.00 9.65 0.49
CA TYR A 144 -9.72 8.54 -0.41
C TYR A 144 -9.89 7.17 0.27
N VAL A 145 -9.31 6.96 1.47
CA VAL A 145 -9.45 5.67 2.18
C VAL A 145 -10.89 5.43 2.59
N ILE A 146 -11.56 6.44 3.12
CA ILE A 146 -12.96 6.32 3.54
C ILE A 146 -13.84 5.95 2.34
N LEU A 147 -13.70 6.64 1.21
CA LEU A 147 -14.45 6.36 -0.02
C LEU A 147 -14.10 5.00 -0.62
N HIS A 148 -12.82 4.58 -0.54
CA HIS A 148 -12.39 3.24 -0.93
C HIS A 148 -13.16 2.15 -0.15
N GLU A 149 -13.27 2.29 1.17
CA GLU A 149 -14.02 1.34 1.99
C GLU A 149 -15.55 1.44 1.79
N LEU A 150 -16.06 2.64 1.51
CA LEU A 150 -17.47 2.84 1.16
C LEU A 150 -17.81 2.20 -0.19
N VAL A 151 -16.96 2.33 -1.21
CA VAL A 151 -17.15 1.64 -2.49
C VAL A 151 -17.16 0.12 -2.31
N HIS A 152 -16.37 -0.42 -1.38
CA HIS A 152 -16.43 -1.85 -1.04
C HIS A 152 -17.77 -2.30 -0.44
N THR A 153 -18.65 -1.40 -0.01
CA THR A 153 -20.01 -1.78 0.36
C THR A 153 -20.85 -2.23 -0.85
N LYS A 154 -20.49 -1.78 -2.05
CA LYS A 154 -21.14 -2.13 -3.33
C LYS A 154 -20.30 -3.15 -4.14
N VAL A 155 -19.01 -2.92 -4.30
CA VAL A 155 -18.09 -3.75 -5.10
C VAL A 155 -16.99 -4.34 -4.21
N LYS A 156 -17.05 -5.64 -3.92
CA LYS A 156 -16.19 -6.31 -2.91
C LYS A 156 -14.74 -6.56 -3.38
N ASN A 157 -14.47 -6.55 -4.66
CA ASN A 157 -13.15 -6.78 -5.22
C ASN A 157 -12.61 -5.53 -5.93
N HIS A 158 -11.31 -5.47 -6.18
CA HIS A 158 -10.67 -4.37 -6.90
C HIS A 158 -10.72 -4.58 -8.43
N SER A 159 -11.91 -4.92 -8.97
CA SER A 159 -12.18 -5.05 -10.39
C SER A 159 -12.11 -3.69 -11.12
N PHE A 160 -12.27 -3.70 -12.44
CA PHE A 160 -12.42 -2.49 -13.24
C PHE A 160 -13.59 -1.63 -12.75
N GLU A 161 -14.72 -2.25 -12.42
CA GLU A 161 -15.90 -1.60 -11.86
C GLU A 161 -15.59 -0.85 -10.57
N PHE A 162 -14.82 -1.45 -9.65
CA PHE A 162 -14.38 -0.81 -8.41
C PHE A 162 -13.61 0.48 -8.68
N TRP A 163 -12.61 0.42 -9.56
CA TRP A 163 -11.78 1.59 -9.85
C TRP A 163 -12.54 2.69 -10.58
N ASN A 164 -13.46 2.32 -11.49
CA ASN A 164 -14.33 3.30 -12.15
C ASN A 164 -15.22 4.01 -11.14
N MET A 165 -15.94 3.25 -10.29
CA MET A 165 -16.78 3.81 -9.24
C MET A 165 -15.99 4.71 -8.29
N LEU A 166 -14.80 4.29 -7.83
CA LEU A 166 -13.99 5.11 -6.94
C LEU A 166 -13.53 6.42 -7.59
N ASN A 167 -13.20 6.40 -8.88
CA ASN A 167 -12.80 7.60 -9.63
C ASN A 167 -13.94 8.60 -9.85
N GLU A 168 -15.21 8.21 -9.65
CA GLU A 168 -16.34 9.17 -9.65
C GLU A 168 -16.32 10.09 -8.42
N TYR A 169 -15.69 9.65 -7.33
CA TYR A 169 -15.65 10.36 -6.05
C TYR A 169 -14.28 10.95 -5.71
N VAL A 170 -13.22 10.46 -6.32
CA VAL A 170 -11.82 10.82 -6.00
C VAL A 170 -11.02 11.07 -7.26
N ASP A 171 -10.39 12.24 -7.35
CA ASP A 171 -9.43 12.53 -8.42
C ASP A 171 -8.21 11.59 -8.31
N ASP A 172 -7.93 10.83 -9.37
CA ASP A 172 -6.76 9.96 -9.48
C ASP A 172 -6.56 9.02 -8.28
N ALA A 173 -7.52 8.10 -8.09
CA ALA A 173 -7.50 7.10 -7.02
C ALA A 173 -6.18 6.30 -6.98
N ARG A 174 -5.57 6.00 -8.14
CA ARG A 174 -4.29 5.28 -8.23
C ARG A 174 -3.13 6.07 -7.65
N LYS A 175 -3.11 7.38 -7.82
CA LYS A 175 -2.09 8.26 -7.24
C LYS A 175 -2.23 8.37 -5.72
N CYS A 176 -3.46 8.42 -5.23
CA CYS A 176 -3.74 8.39 -3.78
C CYS A 176 -3.27 7.07 -3.16
N ASP A 177 -3.57 5.92 -3.79
CA ASP A 177 -3.07 4.60 -3.38
C ASP A 177 -1.54 4.54 -3.31
N GLY A 178 -0.86 5.08 -4.34
CA GLY A 178 0.60 5.16 -4.36
C GLY A 178 1.20 6.00 -3.23
N LYS A 179 0.58 7.14 -2.89
CA LYS A 179 1.01 7.98 -1.76
C LYS A 179 0.78 7.29 -0.42
N LEU A 180 -0.38 6.65 -0.21
CA LEU A 180 -0.68 5.95 1.03
C LEU A 180 0.25 4.76 1.29
N LYS A 181 0.70 4.06 0.24
CA LYS A 181 1.72 3.02 0.36
C LYS A 181 3.02 3.56 0.95
N GLN A 182 3.42 4.79 0.59
CA GLN A 182 4.62 5.43 1.16
C GLN A 182 4.42 5.78 2.64
N TYR A 183 3.27 6.34 3.02
CA TYR A 183 2.95 6.62 4.43
C TYR A 183 2.86 5.33 5.27
N GLY A 184 2.29 4.27 4.71
CA GLY A 184 2.16 2.98 5.41
C GLY A 184 3.51 2.38 5.83
N LEU A 185 4.60 2.66 5.11
CA LEU A 185 5.96 2.23 5.46
C LEU A 185 6.51 2.83 6.75
N ILE A 186 5.94 3.94 7.16
CA ILE A 186 6.50 4.77 8.23
C ILE A 186 5.56 4.79 9.44
N LEU A 187 4.26 4.63 9.19
CA LEU A 187 3.22 4.71 10.23
C LEU A 187 2.76 3.34 10.73
N PHE A 188 3.21 2.24 10.08
CA PHE A 188 2.93 0.83 10.45
C PHE A 188 4.23 0.09 10.80
#